data_12908ae49001db9be54a1e0d0a3d0a53
#
_entry.id   12908ae49001db9be54a1e0d0a3d0a53
#
_cell.length_a   1.000
_cell.length_b   1.000
_cell.length_c   1.000
_cell.angle_alpha   90.00
_cell.angle_beta   90.00
_cell.angle_gamma   90.00
#
_symmetry.space_group_name_H-M   'P 1'
#
loop_
_entity.id
_entity.type
_entity.pdbx_description
1 polymer ?
#
loop_
_entity_poly.entity_id
_entity_poly.type
_entity_poly.pdbx_seq_one_letter_code
_entity_poly.pdbx_strand_id
1 'polypeptide(L)'
;MRTGTIISLLLLILVSCDDRRLNFDMGIVPPVAVNFSAVNSVYDDYNSDLEVTWASQEYSLIFSSSRNSRGNDFDFDGYRGNIFFDLITGDFLMSARAFDFDVLNAINSNGNEFGPYFTADHESNPYMFWKNGGTQRFLYTSDPTGDQDIYCRYYSLDDPPDFIAAGDATPVISVNTGHNEAYLTIHKGEDAKTEVAYFCSDRDGTWDIWRAVSEEEKLITESAAAEVSRVSQLSGEADEKCPYVSDNIMVFASDREGGHGGFDLWYSLYDGQNWSDPVNFGDEINSEYDEFRPVVVSTEDGFFLNDLMIFSSDRPGGKGGFDLYYAGIKRF
;
A
#
# COMPACT_ATOMS: atom_id res chain seq x y z
N MET A 1 -21.69 88.85 9.05
CA MET A 1 -20.83 87.73 9.33
C MET A 1 -21.69 86.47 9.36
N ARG A 2 -21.62 85.66 8.33
CA ARG A 2 -22.33 84.34 8.28
C ARG A 2 -21.26 83.26 8.32
N THR A 3 -21.26 82.54 9.41
CA THR A 3 -20.39 81.35 9.63
C THR A 3 -21.04 80.15 8.91
N GLY A 4 -20.38 79.69 7.85
CA GLY A 4 -20.77 78.45 7.16
C GLY A 4 -20.16 77.25 7.85
N THR A 5 -20.99 76.35 8.29
CA THR A 5 -20.60 75.04 8.87
C THR A 5 -20.39 74.08 7.73
N ILE A 6 -19.13 73.57 7.53
CA ILE A 6 -18.82 72.53 6.58
C ILE A 6 -19.12 71.19 7.30
N ILE A 7 -20.12 70.47 6.82
CA ILE A 7 -20.41 69.07 7.25
C ILE A 7 -19.55 68.16 6.34
N SER A 8 -18.52 67.60 6.95
CA SER A 8 -17.70 66.56 6.30
C SER A 8 -18.45 65.24 6.34
N LEU A 9 -18.94 64.77 5.18
CA LEU A 9 -19.61 63.47 5.07
C LEU A 9 -18.50 62.41 4.93
N LEU A 10 -18.26 61.67 6.04
CA LEU A 10 -17.37 60.51 6.04
C LEU A 10 -18.12 59.35 5.40
N LEU A 11 -17.75 59.01 4.16
CA LEU A 11 -18.23 57.81 3.47
C LEU A 11 -17.50 56.59 4.05
N LEU A 12 -18.15 55.86 4.94
CA LEU A 12 -17.70 54.53 5.39
C LEU A 12 -17.95 53.55 4.24
N ILE A 13 -16.90 53.24 3.49
CA ILE A 13 -16.90 52.09 2.58
C ILE A 13 -16.80 50.85 3.43
N LEU A 14 -17.96 50.20 3.69
CA LEU A 14 -18.02 48.84 4.18
C LEU A 14 -17.53 47.94 3.03
N VAL A 15 -16.26 47.60 3.06
CA VAL A 15 -15.76 46.48 2.28
C VAL A 15 -16.30 45.24 2.98
N SER A 16 -17.41 44.72 2.46
CA SER A 16 -17.85 43.36 2.80
C SER A 16 -16.80 42.41 2.22
N CYS A 17 -15.89 41.95 3.06
CA CYS A 17 -15.16 40.73 2.76
C CYS A 17 -16.21 39.61 2.70
N ASP A 18 -16.56 39.21 1.49
CA ASP A 18 -17.35 38.02 1.26
C ASP A 18 -16.41 36.82 1.55
N ASP A 19 -16.33 36.45 2.84
CA ASP A 19 -15.57 35.28 3.31
C ASP A 19 -16.33 33.99 2.94
N ARG A 20 -16.77 33.85 1.70
CA ARG A 20 -17.13 32.58 1.12
C ARG A 20 -15.85 31.87 0.71
N ARG A 21 -15.06 31.47 1.69
CA ARG A 21 -14.10 30.41 1.50
C ARG A 21 -14.95 29.17 1.26
N LEU A 22 -14.91 28.65 0.06
CA LEU A 22 -15.37 27.30 -0.23
C LEU A 22 -14.45 26.39 0.57
N ASN A 23 -14.88 25.96 1.72
CA ASN A 23 -14.18 24.91 2.47
C ASN A 23 -14.66 23.58 1.90
N PHE A 24 -13.74 22.77 1.44
CA PHE A 24 -14.02 21.39 1.10
C PHE A 24 -14.16 20.60 2.40
N ASP A 25 -15.22 19.83 2.53
CA ASP A 25 -15.42 18.93 3.68
C ASP A 25 -14.59 17.65 3.51
N MET A 26 -14.24 17.28 2.28
CA MET A 26 -13.46 16.10 1.90
C MET A 26 -12.49 16.44 0.77
N GLY A 27 -11.32 15.81 0.80
CA GLY A 27 -10.35 15.87 -0.29
C GLY A 27 -10.65 14.87 -1.41
N ILE A 28 -9.91 15.00 -2.51
CA ILE A 28 -9.95 14.06 -3.64
C ILE A 28 -8.52 13.63 -3.93
N VAL A 29 -8.24 12.32 -3.81
CA VAL A 29 -6.99 11.75 -4.33
C VAL A 29 -7.04 11.83 -5.85
N PRO A 30 -5.99 12.34 -6.55
CA PRO A 30 -6.00 12.48 -8.01
C PRO A 30 -6.33 11.15 -8.70
N PRO A 31 -7.32 11.09 -9.62
CA PRO A 31 -7.72 9.84 -10.26
C PRO A 31 -6.74 9.36 -11.35
N VAL A 32 -5.62 10.03 -11.51
CA VAL A 32 -4.55 9.72 -12.45
C VAL A 32 -3.25 9.41 -11.70
N ALA A 33 -2.36 8.65 -12.33
CA ALA A 33 -1.06 8.34 -11.76
C ALA A 33 -0.22 9.59 -11.49
N VAL A 34 0.21 9.79 -10.25
CA VAL A 34 1.07 10.89 -9.81
C VAL A 34 2.36 10.32 -9.24
N ASN A 35 3.53 10.77 -9.74
CA ASN A 35 4.83 10.34 -9.22
C ASN A 35 5.01 10.78 -7.76
N PHE A 36 5.31 9.85 -6.86
CA PHE A 36 5.58 10.15 -5.46
C PHE A 36 7.03 10.60 -5.27
N SER A 37 7.39 11.69 -5.95
CA SER A 37 8.77 12.17 -6.07
C SER A 37 9.44 12.46 -4.72
N ALA A 38 8.69 12.69 -3.65
CA ALA A 38 9.25 12.94 -2.32
C ALA A 38 10.00 11.73 -1.74
N VAL A 39 9.65 10.51 -2.16
CA VAL A 39 10.26 9.26 -1.68
C VAL A 39 11.18 8.61 -2.70
N ASN A 40 10.97 8.84 -3.98
CA ASN A 40 11.73 8.26 -5.07
C ASN A 40 13.17 8.79 -5.15
N SER A 41 14.10 7.93 -5.58
CA SER A 41 15.53 8.20 -5.76
C SER A 41 15.95 8.08 -7.24
N VAL A 42 17.23 8.12 -7.53
CA VAL A 42 17.78 7.85 -8.88
C VAL A 42 18.00 6.36 -9.14
N TYR A 43 17.62 5.52 -8.21
CA TYR A 43 17.65 4.06 -8.26
C TYR A 43 16.24 3.51 -8.31
N ASP A 44 16.09 2.21 -8.45
CA ASP A 44 14.78 1.58 -8.43
C ASP A 44 14.19 1.62 -7.02
N ASP A 45 12.99 2.17 -6.94
CA ASP A 45 12.17 2.28 -5.73
C ASP A 45 10.80 1.65 -6.05
N TYR A 46 10.49 0.47 -5.50
CA TYR A 46 9.29 -0.26 -5.88
C TYR A 46 8.79 -1.22 -4.78
N ASN A 47 7.68 -1.92 -5.03
CA ASN A 47 7.11 -2.92 -4.13
C ASN A 47 6.83 -2.38 -2.73
N SER A 48 5.93 -1.41 -2.63
CA SER A 48 5.59 -0.76 -1.35
C SER A 48 4.48 -1.46 -0.58
N ASP A 49 4.40 -1.11 0.72
CA ASP A 49 3.22 -1.22 1.56
C ASP A 49 3.01 0.07 2.37
N LEU A 50 1.76 0.40 2.63
CA LEU A 50 1.37 1.64 3.30
C LEU A 50 0.40 1.36 4.44
N GLU A 51 0.82 1.65 5.66
CA GLU A 51 -0.04 1.66 6.84
C GLU A 51 -0.48 3.09 7.18
N VAL A 52 -1.78 3.34 7.33
CA VAL A 52 -2.32 4.67 7.65
C VAL A 52 -3.09 4.62 8.97
N THR A 53 -2.76 5.56 9.87
CA THR A 53 -3.51 5.83 11.09
C THR A 53 -4.41 7.05 10.85
N TRP A 54 -5.66 6.83 10.45
CA TRP A 54 -6.58 7.91 10.08
C TRP A 54 -6.87 8.89 11.21
N ALA A 55 -6.88 8.44 12.48
CA ALA A 55 -7.10 9.32 13.63
C ALA A 55 -6.06 10.45 13.75
N SER A 56 -4.82 10.23 13.32
CA SER A 56 -3.74 11.24 13.28
C SER A 56 -3.37 11.67 11.86
N GLN A 57 -3.96 11.05 10.84
CA GLN A 57 -3.61 11.24 9.43
C GLN A 57 -2.12 10.97 9.14
N GLU A 58 -1.50 10.13 9.95
CA GLU A 58 -0.11 9.71 9.79
C GLU A 58 -0.04 8.40 9.02
N TYR A 59 1.05 8.24 8.25
CA TYR A 59 1.32 6.98 7.57
C TYR A 59 2.76 6.52 7.80
N SER A 60 2.94 5.20 7.70
CA SER A 60 4.22 4.52 7.54
C SER A 60 4.24 3.87 6.17
N LEU A 61 5.25 4.19 5.38
CA LEU A 61 5.49 3.62 4.05
C LEU A 61 6.80 2.83 4.10
N ILE A 62 6.76 1.59 3.65
CA ILE A 62 7.94 0.75 3.45
C ILE A 62 7.94 0.29 1.99
N PHE A 63 9.11 0.26 1.37
CA PHE A 63 9.26 -0.19 0.00
C PHE A 63 10.66 -0.74 -0.24
N SER A 64 10.80 -1.57 -1.27
CA SER A 64 12.08 -2.09 -1.72
C SER A 64 12.83 -1.02 -2.51
N SER A 65 14.10 -0.85 -2.22
CA SER A 65 14.95 0.14 -2.91
C SER A 65 16.36 -0.38 -3.12
N SER A 66 16.90 -0.14 -4.29
CA SER A 66 18.31 -0.46 -4.57
C SER A 66 19.27 0.71 -4.27
N ARG A 67 18.79 1.78 -3.60
CA ARG A 67 19.59 2.98 -3.31
C ARG A 67 20.77 2.73 -2.36
N ASN A 68 20.57 1.85 -1.36
CA ASN A 68 21.60 1.57 -0.36
C ASN A 68 22.75 0.78 -0.96
N SER A 69 22.46 -0.15 -1.88
CA SER A 69 23.43 -0.94 -2.63
C SER A 69 23.96 -0.25 -3.90
N ARG A 70 23.45 0.93 -4.25
CA ARG A 70 23.72 1.68 -5.49
C ARG A 70 23.35 0.92 -6.76
N GLY A 71 22.18 0.25 -6.72
CA GLY A 71 21.58 -0.43 -7.86
C GLY A 71 21.93 -1.91 -7.99
N ASN A 72 22.46 -2.56 -6.92
CA ASN A 72 22.76 -4.00 -6.98
C ASN A 72 21.71 -4.85 -6.31
N ASP A 73 21.46 -4.62 -5.01
CA ASP A 73 20.55 -5.41 -4.19
C ASP A 73 19.41 -4.52 -3.69
N PHE A 74 18.27 -5.10 -3.40
CA PHE A 74 17.11 -4.41 -2.86
C PHE A 74 17.01 -4.63 -1.36
N ASP A 75 17.04 -3.54 -0.63
CA ASP A 75 16.74 -3.45 0.80
C ASP A 75 15.42 -2.72 1.02
N PHE A 76 14.80 -2.90 2.16
CA PHE A 76 13.69 -2.05 2.55
C PHE A 76 14.14 -0.69 3.04
N ASP A 77 13.51 0.34 2.49
CA ASP A 77 13.58 1.72 2.99
C ASP A 77 12.23 2.13 3.58
N GLY A 78 12.27 3.02 4.57
CA GLY A 78 11.09 3.47 5.29
C GLY A 78 10.91 4.98 5.31
N TYR A 79 9.65 5.41 5.24
CA TYR A 79 9.23 6.80 5.35
C TYR A 79 8.03 6.92 6.27
N ARG A 80 7.94 8.06 6.95
CA ARG A 80 6.72 8.51 7.65
C ARG A 80 6.28 9.85 7.11
N GLY A 81 4.98 10.10 7.19
CA GLY A 81 4.41 11.35 6.77
C GLY A 81 2.96 11.51 7.18
N ASN A 82 2.33 12.52 6.61
CA ASN A 82 0.93 12.81 6.83
C ASN A 82 0.18 12.85 5.51
N ILE A 83 -1.06 12.39 5.53
CA ILE A 83 -2.03 12.50 4.43
C ILE A 83 -3.08 13.52 4.85
N PHE A 84 -3.28 14.54 4.02
CA PHE A 84 -4.25 15.59 4.28
C PHE A 84 -4.73 16.21 2.96
N PHE A 85 -5.65 17.13 3.01
CA PHE A 85 -6.07 17.91 1.85
C PHE A 85 -6.14 19.40 2.17
N ASP A 86 -5.95 20.22 1.16
CA ASP A 86 -6.11 21.66 1.29
C ASP A 86 -7.61 21.99 1.41
N LEU A 87 -8.00 22.63 2.52
CA LEU A 87 -9.40 22.98 2.80
C LEU A 87 -10.00 23.98 1.80
N ILE A 88 -9.16 24.70 1.05
CA ILE A 88 -9.61 25.73 0.09
C ILE A 88 -9.75 25.14 -1.31
N THR A 89 -8.82 24.27 -1.72
CA THR A 89 -8.80 23.68 -3.08
C THR A 89 -9.34 22.26 -3.14
N GLY A 90 -9.35 21.54 -2.01
CA GLY A 90 -9.67 20.11 -1.96
C GLY A 90 -8.53 19.21 -2.41
N ASP A 91 -7.36 19.79 -2.74
CA ASP A 91 -6.23 19.06 -3.29
C ASP A 91 -5.64 18.09 -2.25
N PHE A 92 -5.36 16.88 -2.69
CA PHE A 92 -4.66 15.85 -1.94
C PHE A 92 -3.20 16.21 -1.71
N LEU A 93 -2.73 16.03 -0.49
CA LEU A 93 -1.36 16.35 -0.08
C LEU A 93 -0.78 15.21 0.75
N MET A 94 0.44 14.78 0.40
CA MET A 94 1.25 13.84 1.19
C MET A 94 2.60 14.48 1.53
N SER A 95 2.93 14.57 2.82
CA SER A 95 4.28 14.86 3.26
C SER A 95 5.06 13.56 3.47
N ALA A 96 6.38 13.57 3.26
CA ALA A 96 7.20 12.39 3.48
C ALA A 96 8.55 12.78 4.08
N ARG A 97 9.03 11.98 5.03
CA ARG A 97 10.39 12.06 5.58
C ARG A 97 10.94 10.65 5.78
N ALA A 98 12.18 10.43 5.44
CA ALA A 98 12.85 9.16 5.71
C ALA A 98 12.79 8.83 7.20
N PHE A 99 12.51 7.57 7.51
CA PHE A 99 12.40 7.05 8.87
C PHE A 99 13.09 5.70 8.98
N ASP A 100 13.92 5.57 9.99
CA ASP A 100 14.68 4.34 10.27
C ASP A 100 13.84 3.43 11.19
N PHE A 101 13.19 2.44 10.60
CA PHE A 101 12.41 1.44 11.33
C PHE A 101 13.33 0.32 11.82
N ASP A 102 13.35 0.03 13.12
CA ASP A 102 14.21 -1.01 13.71
C ASP A 102 13.98 -2.39 13.07
N VAL A 103 12.72 -2.72 12.75
CA VAL A 103 12.39 -4.00 12.10
C VAL A 103 13.06 -4.16 10.74
N LEU A 104 13.25 -3.08 9.97
CA LEU A 104 13.90 -3.14 8.65
C LEU A 104 15.40 -3.42 8.79
N ASN A 105 16.06 -2.80 9.77
CA ASN A 105 17.47 -3.08 10.09
C ASN A 105 17.71 -4.55 10.46
N ALA A 106 16.69 -5.21 11.02
CA ALA A 106 16.76 -6.60 11.38
C ALA A 106 16.42 -7.57 10.24
N ILE A 107 15.82 -7.06 9.14
CA ILE A 107 15.41 -7.85 7.96
C ILE A 107 16.42 -7.70 6.82
N ASN A 108 16.81 -6.46 6.49
CA ASN A 108 17.73 -6.18 5.39
C ASN A 108 19.00 -7.02 5.50
N SER A 109 19.31 -7.73 4.45
CA SER A 109 20.34 -8.78 4.42
C SER A 109 21.29 -8.59 3.22
N ASN A 110 22.00 -9.65 2.84
CA ASN A 110 22.79 -9.65 1.59
C ASN A 110 22.01 -10.19 0.38
N GLY A 111 20.71 -10.48 0.56
CA GLY A 111 19.79 -10.85 -0.50
C GLY A 111 18.93 -9.67 -0.93
N ASN A 112 17.89 -9.96 -1.69
CA ASN A 112 16.87 -8.97 -2.05
C ASN A 112 15.64 -9.16 -1.17
N GLU A 113 15.07 -8.06 -0.69
CA GLU A 113 13.84 -8.02 0.07
C GLU A 113 12.75 -7.31 -0.75
N PHE A 114 11.60 -8.00 -0.92
CA PHE A 114 10.48 -7.53 -1.73
C PHE A 114 9.14 -7.65 -1.01
N GLY A 115 8.16 -6.90 -1.52
CA GLY A 115 6.75 -7.06 -1.17
C GLY A 115 6.46 -7.02 0.31
N PRO A 116 6.80 -5.92 0.98
CA PRO A 116 6.50 -5.76 2.39
C PRO A 116 5.00 -5.81 2.61
N TYR A 117 4.55 -6.31 3.76
CA TYR A 117 3.15 -6.33 4.14
C TYR A 117 3.02 -6.24 5.67
N PHE A 118 2.34 -5.21 6.12
CA PHE A 118 1.94 -5.05 7.52
C PHE A 118 0.64 -5.78 7.78
N THR A 119 0.62 -6.64 8.80
CA THR A 119 -0.63 -7.27 9.24
C THR A 119 -1.33 -6.43 10.31
N ALA A 120 -1.17 -5.12 10.29
CA ALA A 120 -1.84 -4.27 11.23
C ALA A 120 -3.35 -4.52 11.19
N ASP A 121 -3.92 -4.73 12.36
CA ASP A 121 -5.35 -4.90 12.53
C ASP A 121 -6.00 -3.52 12.30
N HIS A 122 -6.38 -3.21 11.05
CA HIS A 122 -7.02 -1.94 10.71
C HIS A 122 -8.32 -1.68 11.50
N GLU A 123 -8.90 -2.74 12.09
CA GLU A 123 -10.12 -2.65 12.90
C GLU A 123 -9.89 -2.54 14.40
N SER A 124 -8.73 -2.92 14.93
CA SER A 124 -8.47 -2.78 16.37
C SER A 124 -8.02 -1.35 16.67
N ASN A 125 -8.82 -0.67 17.50
CA ASN A 125 -8.48 0.64 18.07
C ASN A 125 -7.00 0.66 18.49
N PRO A 126 -6.12 1.43 17.84
CA PRO A 126 -4.68 1.45 18.11
C PRO A 126 -4.39 1.65 19.61
N TYR A 127 -5.22 2.44 20.28
CA TYR A 127 -5.10 2.72 21.71
C TYR A 127 -5.27 1.47 22.60
N MET A 128 -6.09 0.50 22.20
CA MET A 128 -6.28 -0.75 22.95
C MET A 128 -5.13 -1.73 22.69
N PHE A 129 -4.58 -1.73 21.50
CA PHE A 129 -3.42 -2.52 21.12
C PHE A 129 -2.17 -2.11 21.93
N TRP A 130 -1.88 -0.81 22.01
CA TRP A 130 -0.81 -0.23 22.84
C TRP A 130 -0.86 -0.66 24.30
N LYS A 131 -2.07 -0.79 24.84
CA LYS A 131 -2.26 -1.15 26.23
C LYS A 131 -1.94 -2.61 26.55
N ASN A 132 -1.96 -3.49 25.55
CA ASN A 132 -1.82 -4.95 25.72
C ASN A 132 -0.43 -5.49 25.34
N GLY A 133 0.47 -4.64 24.79
CA GLY A 133 1.84 -5.04 24.41
C GLY A 133 1.85 -6.13 23.32
N GLY A 134 0.90 -6.06 22.36
CA GLY A 134 0.79 -7.04 21.29
C GLY A 134 1.96 -6.96 20.31
N THR A 135 2.34 -8.08 19.74
CA THR A 135 3.24 -8.17 18.59
C THR A 135 2.41 -8.30 17.33
N GLN A 136 2.88 -7.64 16.26
CA GLN A 136 2.32 -7.74 14.92
C GLN A 136 3.27 -8.48 13.99
N ARG A 137 2.79 -8.87 12.83
CA ARG A 137 3.55 -9.59 11.82
C ARG A 137 3.92 -8.66 10.69
N PHE A 138 5.18 -8.68 10.30
CA PHE A 138 5.69 -8.11 9.07
C PHE A 138 6.04 -9.24 8.12
N LEU A 139 5.33 -9.33 7.01
CA LEU A 139 5.54 -10.34 5.98
C LEU A 139 6.32 -9.72 4.83
N TYR A 140 7.20 -10.49 4.24
CA TYR A 140 8.02 -10.05 3.11
C TYR A 140 8.53 -11.23 2.31
N THR A 141 9.00 -10.97 1.12
CA THR A 141 9.68 -11.94 0.25
C THR A 141 11.17 -11.69 0.30
N SER A 142 11.98 -12.74 0.37
CA SER A 142 13.44 -12.65 0.25
C SER A 142 13.99 -13.84 -0.54
N ASP A 143 15.15 -13.66 -1.21
CA ASP A 143 15.78 -14.65 -2.08
C ASP A 143 17.21 -15.08 -1.67
N PRO A 144 17.50 -15.27 -0.37
CA PRO A 144 18.87 -15.54 0.09
C PRO A 144 19.47 -16.84 -0.44
N THR A 145 18.65 -17.76 -0.93
CA THR A 145 19.06 -19.07 -1.48
C THR A 145 18.91 -19.16 -2.99
N GLY A 146 18.38 -18.12 -3.63
CA GLY A 146 18.12 -18.04 -5.08
C GLY A 146 16.65 -18.26 -5.46
N ASP A 147 15.84 -18.88 -4.59
CA ASP A 147 14.40 -18.97 -4.73
C ASP A 147 13.75 -17.85 -3.89
N GLN A 148 12.66 -17.27 -4.39
CA GLN A 148 11.89 -16.30 -3.62
C GLN A 148 10.99 -17.04 -2.64
N ASP A 149 11.21 -16.79 -1.35
CA ASP A 149 10.44 -17.34 -0.25
C ASP A 149 9.77 -16.23 0.57
N ILE A 150 8.60 -16.54 1.11
CA ILE A 150 7.87 -15.64 2.01
C ILE A 150 8.36 -15.86 3.44
N TYR A 151 8.69 -14.76 4.11
CA TYR A 151 9.13 -14.73 5.50
C TYR A 151 8.18 -13.90 6.35
N CYS A 152 8.15 -14.20 7.63
CA CYS A 152 7.49 -13.43 8.67
C CYS A 152 8.49 -12.98 9.72
N ARG A 153 8.44 -11.72 10.09
CA ARG A 153 9.10 -11.17 11.27
C ARG A 153 8.07 -10.54 12.19
N TYR A 154 8.13 -10.86 13.46
CA TYR A 154 7.29 -10.18 14.45
C TYR A 154 7.91 -8.84 14.83
N TYR A 155 7.07 -7.86 15.12
CA TYR A 155 7.49 -6.57 15.65
C TYR A 155 6.50 -6.09 16.72
N SER A 156 6.97 -5.23 17.62
CA SER A 156 6.15 -4.53 18.60
C SER A 156 6.13 -3.03 18.27
N LEU A 157 5.06 -2.37 18.66
CA LEU A 157 4.94 -0.93 18.62
C LEU A 157 5.20 -0.37 20.02
N ASP A 158 6.23 0.43 20.21
CA ASP A 158 6.51 1.15 21.45
C ASP A 158 6.12 2.63 21.36
N ASP A 159 6.14 3.36 22.47
CA ASP A 159 5.83 4.79 22.54
C ASP A 159 7.15 5.63 22.64
N PRO A 160 7.49 6.43 21.62
CA PRO A 160 6.76 6.69 20.36
C PRO A 160 6.77 5.46 19.45
N PRO A 161 5.72 5.31 18.58
CA PRO A 161 5.58 4.12 17.76
C PRO A 161 6.83 3.88 16.92
N ASP A 162 7.56 2.86 17.30
CA ASP A 162 8.71 2.34 16.57
C ASP A 162 8.46 0.86 16.32
N PHE A 163 8.68 0.40 15.10
CA PHE A 163 8.47 -0.99 14.71
C PHE A 163 9.69 -1.80 15.20
N ILE A 164 9.68 -2.18 16.47
CA ILE A 164 10.81 -2.89 17.09
C ILE A 164 10.73 -4.37 16.77
N ALA A 165 11.78 -4.90 16.13
CA ALA A 165 11.87 -6.31 15.77
C ALA A 165 11.80 -7.21 17.01
N ALA A 166 11.00 -8.28 16.92
CA ALA A 166 10.84 -9.28 17.96
C ALA A 166 11.16 -10.68 17.40
N GLY A 167 12.16 -11.35 17.97
CA GLY A 167 12.61 -12.68 17.54
C GLY A 167 13.33 -12.68 16.19
N ASP A 168 13.53 -13.85 15.62
CA ASP A 168 14.13 -14.04 14.29
C ASP A 168 13.08 -14.12 13.19
N ALA A 169 13.48 -13.81 11.95
CA ALA A 169 12.62 -14.04 10.78
C ALA A 169 12.41 -15.55 10.59
N THR A 170 11.18 -15.94 10.29
CA THR A 170 10.79 -17.34 10.05
C THR A 170 10.17 -17.49 8.65
N PRO A 171 10.57 -18.51 7.85
CA PRO A 171 9.90 -18.79 6.59
C PRO A 171 8.46 -19.24 6.84
N VAL A 172 7.54 -18.82 5.95
CA VAL A 172 6.13 -19.25 6.00
C VAL A 172 6.00 -20.61 5.32
N ILE A 173 6.41 -21.65 6.04
CA ILE A 173 6.57 -23.02 5.51
C ILE A 173 5.25 -23.68 5.05
N SER A 174 4.10 -23.13 5.38
CA SER A 174 2.79 -23.61 4.92
C SER A 174 2.52 -23.26 3.46
N VAL A 175 3.19 -22.24 2.92
CA VAL A 175 3.01 -21.77 1.56
C VAL A 175 4.27 -21.89 0.70
N ASN A 176 5.46 -21.76 1.29
CA ASN A 176 6.73 -21.89 0.59
C ASN A 176 6.96 -23.34 0.11
N THR A 177 7.53 -23.48 -1.09
CA THR A 177 7.81 -24.76 -1.75
C THR A 177 9.25 -24.80 -2.28
N GLY A 178 9.54 -25.55 -3.31
CA GLY A 178 10.81 -25.48 -4.06
C GLY A 178 10.71 -24.64 -5.32
N HIS A 179 9.75 -23.74 -5.37
CA HIS A 179 9.49 -22.76 -6.41
C HIS A 179 9.52 -21.36 -5.81
N ASN A 180 9.24 -20.34 -6.61
CA ASN A 180 9.14 -18.98 -6.10
C ASN A 180 7.75 -18.71 -5.52
N GLU A 181 7.71 -18.19 -4.30
CA GLU A 181 6.53 -17.69 -3.62
C GLU A 181 6.77 -16.24 -3.18
N ALA A 182 5.83 -15.35 -3.50
CA ALA A 182 6.03 -13.92 -3.24
C ALA A 182 4.73 -13.15 -2.94
N TYR A 183 4.88 -11.97 -2.34
CA TYR A 183 3.83 -10.94 -2.19
C TYR A 183 2.58 -11.42 -1.45
N LEU A 184 2.78 -12.02 -0.27
CA LEU A 184 1.66 -12.51 0.53
C LEU A 184 0.91 -11.35 1.18
N THR A 185 -0.43 -11.38 1.09
CA THR A 185 -1.35 -10.53 1.85
C THR A 185 -2.35 -11.40 2.61
N ILE A 186 -2.78 -10.94 3.77
CA ILE A 186 -3.75 -11.67 4.60
C ILE A 186 -5.05 -10.90 4.62
N HIS A 187 -6.14 -11.61 4.30
CA HIS A 187 -7.50 -11.15 4.48
C HIS A 187 -8.13 -11.93 5.63
N LYS A 188 -8.80 -11.26 6.54
CA LYS A 188 -9.54 -11.93 7.60
C LYS A 188 -10.70 -12.72 7.00
N GLY A 189 -10.82 -13.98 7.37
CA GLY A 189 -11.96 -14.79 6.98
C GLY A 189 -13.28 -14.26 7.59
N GLU A 190 -14.39 -14.76 7.08
CA GLU A 190 -15.74 -14.40 7.57
C GLU A 190 -15.94 -14.70 9.06
N ASP A 191 -15.22 -15.69 9.60
CA ASP A 191 -15.13 -15.94 11.03
C ASP A 191 -13.80 -15.40 11.57
N ALA A 192 -13.82 -14.76 12.71
CA ALA A 192 -12.65 -14.16 13.37
C ALA A 192 -11.56 -15.18 13.76
N LYS A 193 -11.62 -16.44 13.28
CA LYS A 193 -10.70 -17.53 13.58
C LYS A 193 -9.97 -18.06 12.35
N THR A 194 -10.35 -17.60 11.17
CA THR A 194 -9.78 -18.09 9.91
C THR A 194 -9.06 -16.95 9.20
N GLU A 195 -7.85 -17.18 8.77
CA GLU A 195 -7.08 -16.31 7.90
C GLU A 195 -7.11 -16.85 6.48
N VAL A 196 -7.26 -15.97 5.52
CA VAL A 196 -7.14 -16.25 4.10
C VAL A 196 -5.98 -15.44 3.55
N ALA A 197 -4.88 -16.09 3.23
CA ALA A 197 -3.76 -15.44 2.58
C ALA A 197 -3.86 -15.57 1.06
N TYR A 198 -3.47 -14.52 0.34
CA TYR A 198 -3.23 -14.54 -1.09
C TYR A 198 -1.77 -14.22 -1.36
N PHE A 199 -1.18 -14.93 -2.30
CA PHE A 199 0.22 -14.77 -2.71
C PHE A 199 0.37 -15.19 -4.18
N CYS A 200 1.50 -14.90 -4.81
CA CYS A 200 1.79 -15.45 -6.11
C CYS A 200 2.88 -16.52 -6.05
N SER A 201 2.80 -17.50 -6.96
CA SER A 201 3.79 -18.57 -7.09
C SER A 201 3.87 -19.07 -8.53
N ASP A 202 5.06 -19.48 -8.95
CA ASP A 202 5.32 -20.07 -10.27
C ASP A 202 5.33 -21.60 -10.26
N ARG A 203 4.82 -22.24 -9.20
CA ARG A 203 4.83 -23.69 -8.98
C ARG A 203 4.13 -24.52 -10.06
N ASP A 204 3.22 -23.93 -10.82
CA ASP A 204 2.51 -24.53 -11.95
C ASP A 204 3.09 -24.12 -13.32
N GLY A 205 4.20 -23.34 -13.35
CA GLY A 205 4.96 -22.99 -14.53
C GLY A 205 4.78 -21.55 -15.02
N THR A 206 3.72 -20.88 -14.62
CA THR A 206 3.45 -19.44 -14.73
C THR A 206 3.27 -18.85 -13.35
N TRP A 207 3.47 -17.54 -13.21
CA TRP A 207 3.12 -16.87 -11.97
C TRP A 207 1.61 -16.75 -11.87
N ASP A 208 1.04 -17.37 -10.87
CA ASP A 208 -0.38 -17.39 -10.62
C ASP A 208 -0.72 -16.90 -9.21
N ILE A 209 -1.94 -16.43 -9.00
CA ILE A 209 -2.45 -16.09 -7.68
C ILE A 209 -2.92 -17.36 -6.97
N TRP A 210 -2.38 -17.60 -5.79
CA TRP A 210 -2.70 -18.71 -4.90
C TRP A 210 -3.40 -18.20 -3.64
N ARG A 211 -4.20 -19.06 -3.06
CA ARG A 211 -4.93 -18.85 -1.81
C ARG A 211 -4.53 -19.91 -0.80
N ALA A 212 -4.23 -19.48 0.42
CA ALA A 212 -4.03 -20.36 1.56
C ALA A 212 -5.04 -20.03 2.64
N VAL A 213 -5.70 -21.05 3.19
CA VAL A 213 -6.67 -20.92 4.29
C VAL A 213 -6.17 -21.67 5.49
N SER A 214 -6.11 -20.99 6.62
CA SER A 214 -5.70 -21.62 7.89
C SER A 214 -6.47 -21.04 9.07
N GLU A 215 -6.37 -21.67 10.23
CA GLU A 215 -6.75 -21.03 11.48
C GLU A 215 -5.80 -19.85 11.76
N GLU A 216 -6.28 -18.83 12.47
CA GLU A 216 -5.53 -17.62 12.82
C GLU A 216 -4.13 -17.97 13.40
N GLU A 217 -3.10 -17.27 12.91
CA GLU A 217 -1.68 -17.44 13.24
C GLU A 217 -1.03 -18.78 12.84
N LYS A 218 -1.80 -19.83 12.52
CA LYS A 218 -1.23 -21.13 12.15
C LYS A 218 -0.58 -21.12 10.77
N LEU A 219 -0.97 -20.22 9.90
CA LEU A 219 -0.37 -20.06 8.58
C LEU A 219 1.17 -19.96 8.68
N ILE A 220 1.68 -19.29 9.69
CA ILE A 220 3.11 -19.04 9.87
C ILE A 220 3.75 -20.12 10.73
N THR A 221 3.05 -20.59 11.76
CA THR A 221 3.63 -21.45 12.80
C THR A 221 3.61 -22.95 12.50
N GLU A 222 2.72 -23.41 11.62
CA GLU A 222 2.49 -24.84 11.36
C GLU A 222 2.53 -25.19 9.86
N SER A 223 3.43 -26.08 9.46
CA SER A 223 3.66 -26.47 8.05
C SER A 223 2.48 -27.18 7.37
N ALA A 224 1.55 -27.73 8.11
CA ALA A 224 0.38 -28.46 7.58
C ALA A 224 -0.94 -27.74 7.85
N ALA A 225 -0.88 -26.46 8.24
CA ALA A 225 -2.07 -25.74 8.71
C ALA A 225 -2.91 -25.14 7.58
N ALA A 226 -2.33 -24.91 6.40
CA ALA A 226 -3.03 -24.23 5.32
C ALA A 226 -3.57 -25.19 4.26
N GLU A 227 -4.82 -24.96 3.84
CA GLU A 227 -5.35 -25.50 2.59
C GLU A 227 -4.96 -24.53 1.45
N VAL A 228 -4.03 -24.97 0.58
CA VAL A 228 -3.47 -24.14 -0.49
C VAL A 228 -4.10 -24.53 -1.83
N SER A 229 -4.59 -23.56 -2.58
CA SER A 229 -5.20 -23.73 -3.89
C SER A 229 -4.95 -22.54 -4.81
N ARG A 230 -4.87 -22.80 -6.13
CA ARG A 230 -4.80 -21.75 -7.16
C ARG A 230 -6.15 -21.04 -7.27
N VAL A 231 -6.13 -19.71 -7.41
CA VAL A 231 -7.34 -18.92 -7.66
C VAL A 231 -7.60 -18.89 -9.17
N SER A 232 -8.19 -19.96 -9.69
CA SER A 232 -8.37 -20.18 -11.12
C SER A 232 -9.16 -19.10 -11.85
N GLN A 233 -9.96 -18.31 -11.14
CA GLN A 233 -10.75 -17.23 -11.70
C GLN A 233 -9.90 -16.00 -12.04
N LEU A 234 -8.80 -15.81 -11.33
CA LEU A 234 -7.88 -14.69 -11.49
C LEU A 234 -6.64 -15.07 -12.30
N SER A 235 -6.35 -16.35 -12.39
CA SER A 235 -5.13 -16.91 -12.97
C SER A 235 -5.40 -17.53 -14.35
N GLY A 236 -4.45 -17.37 -15.28
CA GLY A 236 -4.63 -17.78 -16.68
C GLY A 236 -3.38 -18.37 -17.33
N GLU A 237 -3.13 -18.02 -18.58
CA GLU A 237 -1.91 -18.34 -19.33
C GLU A 237 -0.84 -17.23 -19.17
N ALA A 238 -1.25 -16.07 -18.66
CA ALA A 238 -0.42 -14.92 -18.36
C ALA A 238 0.19 -15.04 -16.96
N ASP A 239 1.12 -14.15 -16.63
CA ASP A 239 1.65 -14.00 -15.28
C ASP A 239 0.76 -13.07 -14.44
N GLU A 240 0.36 -13.52 -13.26
CA GLU A 240 -0.35 -12.75 -12.26
C GLU A 240 0.50 -12.61 -11.00
N LYS A 241 0.81 -11.37 -10.63
CA LYS A 241 1.74 -11.06 -9.53
C LYS A 241 1.19 -10.05 -8.56
N CYS A 242 1.79 -10.00 -7.40
CA CYS A 242 1.56 -8.96 -6.39
C CYS A 242 0.10 -8.79 -5.97
N PRO A 243 -0.64 -9.85 -5.63
CA PRO A 243 -2.00 -9.69 -5.15
C PRO A 243 -2.02 -8.88 -3.86
N TYR A 244 -2.96 -7.94 -3.76
CA TYR A 244 -3.25 -7.19 -2.55
C TYR A 244 -4.74 -7.11 -2.34
N VAL A 245 -5.20 -7.49 -1.15
CA VAL A 245 -6.63 -7.49 -0.81
C VAL A 245 -6.92 -6.41 0.21
N SER A 246 -7.89 -5.57 -0.09
CA SER A 246 -8.46 -4.57 0.82
C SER A 246 -9.98 -4.69 0.76
N ASP A 247 -10.61 -5.00 1.88
CA ASP A 247 -12.06 -5.27 1.96
C ASP A 247 -12.52 -6.31 0.90
N ASN A 248 -13.37 -5.89 -0.01
CA ASN A 248 -13.93 -6.74 -1.07
C ASN A 248 -13.22 -6.58 -2.43
N ILE A 249 -12.11 -5.86 -2.50
CA ILE A 249 -11.33 -5.70 -3.73
C ILE A 249 -9.99 -6.41 -3.62
N MET A 250 -9.61 -7.15 -4.66
CA MET A 250 -8.22 -7.56 -4.89
C MET A 250 -7.66 -6.76 -6.05
N VAL A 251 -6.48 -6.21 -5.87
CA VAL A 251 -5.68 -5.55 -6.90
C VAL A 251 -4.42 -6.36 -7.15
N PHE A 252 -3.96 -6.42 -8.39
CA PHE A 252 -2.79 -7.22 -8.77
C PHE A 252 -2.19 -6.73 -10.09
N ALA A 253 -0.97 -7.16 -10.41
CA ALA A 253 -0.31 -6.91 -11.69
C ALA A 253 -0.44 -8.13 -12.61
N SER A 254 -0.71 -7.92 -13.90
CA SER A 254 -0.75 -9.00 -14.89
C SER A 254 -0.39 -8.49 -16.29
N ASP A 255 0.33 -9.32 -17.06
CA ASP A 255 0.64 -9.10 -18.47
C ASP A 255 -0.40 -9.74 -19.42
N ARG A 256 -1.62 -10.02 -18.91
CA ARG A 256 -2.72 -10.61 -19.68
C ARG A 256 -3.14 -9.75 -20.86
N GLU A 257 -3.67 -10.38 -21.90
CA GLU A 257 -4.21 -9.69 -23.07
C GLU A 257 -5.31 -8.69 -22.70
N GLY A 258 -5.27 -7.52 -23.34
CA GLY A 258 -6.21 -6.42 -23.09
C GLY A 258 -5.67 -5.34 -22.17
N GLY A 259 -4.40 -5.40 -21.79
CA GLY A 259 -3.66 -4.34 -21.10
C GLY A 259 -3.19 -3.22 -22.04
N HIS A 260 -2.44 -2.28 -21.48
CA HIS A 260 -1.86 -1.12 -22.15
C HIS A 260 -0.36 -1.27 -22.40
N GLY A 261 0.35 -1.98 -21.52
CA GLY A 261 1.79 -2.13 -21.54
C GLY A 261 2.28 -3.57 -21.37
N GLY A 262 3.32 -3.75 -20.55
CA GLY A 262 3.79 -5.04 -20.10
C GLY A 262 2.89 -5.56 -18.97
N PHE A 263 3.30 -5.35 -17.70
CA PHE A 263 2.42 -5.60 -16.57
C PHE A 263 1.53 -4.39 -16.31
N ASP A 264 0.23 -4.59 -16.38
CA ASP A 264 -0.79 -3.61 -16.01
C ASP A 264 -1.38 -3.93 -14.63
N LEU A 265 -1.99 -2.94 -13.99
CA LEU A 265 -2.79 -3.11 -12.79
C LEU A 265 -4.23 -3.50 -13.15
N TRP A 266 -4.70 -4.54 -12.48
CA TRP A 266 -6.04 -5.10 -12.60
C TRP A 266 -6.70 -5.19 -11.24
N TYR A 267 -8.02 -5.23 -11.21
CA TYR A 267 -8.77 -5.52 -9.99
C TYR A 267 -9.87 -6.54 -10.22
N SER A 268 -10.26 -7.19 -9.13
CA SER A 268 -11.41 -8.08 -9.04
C SER A 268 -12.18 -7.81 -7.76
N LEU A 269 -13.49 -8.01 -7.79
CA LEU A 269 -14.38 -7.80 -6.67
C LEU A 269 -14.88 -9.13 -6.09
N TYR A 270 -14.89 -9.23 -4.77
CA TYR A 270 -15.38 -10.39 -4.04
C TYR A 270 -16.85 -10.22 -3.68
N ASP A 271 -17.70 -11.16 -4.06
CA ASP A 271 -19.15 -11.14 -3.79
C ASP A 271 -19.55 -11.88 -2.50
N GLY A 272 -18.56 -12.28 -1.69
CA GLY A 272 -18.73 -13.12 -0.51
C GLY A 272 -18.52 -14.62 -0.78
N GLN A 273 -18.40 -15.04 -2.05
CA GLN A 273 -18.15 -16.44 -2.44
C GLN A 273 -17.06 -16.55 -3.52
N ASN A 274 -17.08 -15.65 -4.50
CA ASN A 274 -16.20 -15.71 -5.67
C ASN A 274 -15.64 -14.33 -6.01
N TRP A 275 -14.45 -14.35 -6.61
CA TRP A 275 -13.90 -13.19 -7.27
C TRP A 275 -14.56 -12.97 -8.63
N SER A 276 -14.81 -11.73 -9.03
CA SER A 276 -15.28 -11.38 -10.38
C SER A 276 -14.20 -11.60 -11.43
N ASP A 277 -14.56 -11.55 -12.71
CA ASP A 277 -13.56 -11.45 -13.77
C ASP A 277 -12.71 -10.20 -13.57
N PRO A 278 -11.39 -10.26 -13.84
CA PRO A 278 -10.50 -9.13 -13.72
C PRO A 278 -10.85 -7.96 -14.62
N VAL A 279 -10.74 -6.74 -14.10
CA VAL A 279 -10.98 -5.49 -14.82
C VAL A 279 -9.71 -4.66 -14.81
N ASN A 280 -9.27 -4.17 -15.98
CA ASN A 280 -8.12 -3.29 -16.11
C ASN A 280 -8.43 -1.90 -15.55
N PHE A 281 -7.49 -1.26 -14.83
CA PHE A 281 -7.68 0.09 -14.29
C PHE A 281 -7.71 1.19 -15.35
N GLY A 282 -7.32 0.90 -16.60
CA GLY A 282 -7.34 1.86 -17.71
C GLY A 282 -6.14 2.79 -17.76
N ASP A 283 -6.13 3.66 -18.77
CA ASP A 283 -5.01 4.52 -19.15
C ASP A 283 -4.76 5.74 -18.21
N GLU A 284 -5.66 6.00 -17.28
CA GLU A 284 -5.43 6.99 -16.22
C GLU A 284 -4.41 6.48 -15.18
N ILE A 285 -4.31 5.16 -15.01
CA ILE A 285 -3.43 4.47 -14.06
C ILE A 285 -2.36 3.68 -14.79
N ASN A 286 -2.74 2.81 -15.73
CA ASN A 286 -1.82 2.01 -16.53
C ASN A 286 -1.17 2.80 -17.67
N SER A 287 -0.03 2.35 -18.17
CA SER A 287 0.71 3.00 -19.24
C SER A 287 1.21 1.98 -20.28
N GLU A 288 2.03 2.38 -21.24
CA GLU A 288 2.74 1.46 -22.16
C GLU A 288 3.96 0.76 -21.51
N TYR A 289 4.15 0.97 -20.21
CA TYR A 289 5.26 0.46 -19.40
C TYR A 289 4.73 -0.54 -18.37
N ASP A 290 5.57 -0.96 -17.43
CA ASP A 290 5.17 -1.86 -16.36
C ASP A 290 4.61 -1.11 -15.15
N GLU A 291 3.47 -1.57 -14.65
CA GLU A 291 2.89 -1.19 -13.36
C GLU A 291 2.88 -2.38 -12.41
N PHE A 292 3.36 -2.18 -11.19
CA PHE A 292 3.62 -3.28 -10.26
C PHE A 292 3.21 -2.97 -8.83
N ARG A 293 2.94 -4.03 -8.05
CA ARG A 293 2.68 -4.00 -6.61
C ARG A 293 1.69 -2.90 -6.19
N PRO A 294 0.43 -2.98 -6.62
CA PRO A 294 -0.60 -2.08 -6.14
C PRO A 294 -0.94 -2.38 -4.68
N VAL A 295 -1.10 -1.32 -3.89
CA VAL A 295 -1.54 -1.35 -2.49
C VAL A 295 -2.69 -0.38 -2.34
N VAL A 296 -3.83 -0.83 -1.83
CA VAL A 296 -5.03 -0.01 -1.64
C VAL A 296 -5.25 0.28 -0.18
N VAL A 297 -5.41 1.55 0.14
CA VAL A 297 -5.77 2.03 1.47
C VAL A 297 -7.18 2.62 1.42
N SER A 298 -8.09 2.02 2.15
CA SER A 298 -9.44 2.54 2.31
C SER A 298 -9.42 3.88 3.06
N THR A 299 -10.17 4.84 2.56
CA THR A 299 -10.34 6.17 3.17
C THR A 299 -11.74 6.34 3.75
N GLU A 300 -12.36 5.27 4.28
CA GLU A 300 -13.75 5.23 4.76
C GLU A 300 -14.10 6.26 5.82
N ASP A 301 -13.12 6.75 6.57
CA ASP A 301 -13.33 7.69 7.69
C ASP A 301 -13.71 9.13 7.27
N GLY A 302 -14.10 9.33 6.02
CA GLY A 302 -14.70 10.59 5.57
C GLY A 302 -13.72 11.71 5.25
N PHE A 303 -12.43 11.44 5.16
CA PHE A 303 -11.44 12.45 4.76
C PHE A 303 -11.38 12.65 3.24
N PHE A 304 -11.60 11.59 2.45
CA PHE A 304 -11.51 11.64 1.00
C PHE A 304 -12.74 11.02 0.32
N LEU A 305 -12.99 11.42 -0.92
CA LEU A 305 -14.11 10.92 -1.73
C LEU A 305 -13.81 9.57 -2.41
N ASN A 306 -12.55 9.19 -2.49
CA ASN A 306 -12.07 7.98 -3.16
C ASN A 306 -10.92 7.37 -2.37
N ASP A 307 -10.60 6.10 -2.63
CA ASP A 307 -9.53 5.41 -1.95
C ASP A 307 -8.18 5.71 -2.58
N LEU A 308 -7.11 5.58 -1.77
CA LEU A 308 -5.75 5.78 -2.19
C LEU A 308 -5.16 4.45 -2.66
N MET A 309 -4.57 4.41 -3.85
CA MET A 309 -3.72 3.32 -4.31
C MET A 309 -2.29 3.82 -4.48
N ILE A 310 -1.32 3.08 -3.95
CA ILE A 310 0.11 3.27 -4.25
C ILE A 310 0.57 2.09 -5.09
N PHE A 311 1.44 2.34 -6.06
CA PHE A 311 1.98 1.33 -6.95
C PHE A 311 3.35 1.77 -7.50
N SER A 312 4.04 0.87 -8.16
CA SER A 312 5.33 1.13 -8.80
C SER A 312 5.17 1.17 -10.32
N SER A 313 5.95 2.00 -11.00
CA SER A 313 6.01 1.99 -12.47
C SER A 313 7.36 2.45 -12.97
N ASP A 314 7.82 1.88 -14.09
CA ASP A 314 9.02 2.28 -14.80
C ASP A 314 8.76 3.27 -15.95
N ARG A 315 7.54 3.89 -15.94
CA ARG A 315 7.16 4.92 -16.92
C ARG A 315 8.11 6.12 -16.90
N PRO A 316 8.36 6.76 -18.05
CA PRO A 316 9.24 7.92 -18.12
C PRO A 316 8.72 9.11 -17.34
N GLY A 317 9.65 9.92 -16.85
CA GLY A 317 9.34 11.13 -16.06
C GLY A 317 9.53 10.94 -14.56
N GLY A 318 9.92 9.76 -14.12
CA GLY A 318 10.38 9.47 -12.79
C GLY A 318 11.83 9.88 -12.54
N LYS A 319 12.43 9.34 -11.50
CA LYS A 319 13.83 9.58 -11.11
C LYS A 319 14.73 8.39 -11.35
N GLY A 320 14.23 7.16 -11.06
CA GLY A 320 14.91 5.90 -11.24
C GLY A 320 14.44 5.13 -12.49
N GLY A 321 14.60 3.80 -12.50
CA GLY A 321 13.90 2.90 -13.39
C GLY A 321 12.47 2.73 -12.88
N PHE A 322 12.27 1.91 -11.84
CA PHE A 322 11.00 1.91 -11.11
C PHE A 322 10.94 3.04 -10.09
N ASP A 323 9.82 3.73 -10.06
CA ASP A 323 9.46 4.75 -9.09
C ASP A 323 8.10 4.44 -8.47
N LEU A 324 7.85 4.92 -7.25
CA LEU A 324 6.54 4.87 -6.62
C LEU A 324 5.63 5.97 -7.17
N TYR A 325 4.38 5.58 -7.44
CA TYR A 325 3.28 6.45 -7.86
C TYR A 325 2.09 6.27 -6.93
N TYR A 326 1.17 7.22 -6.93
CA TYR A 326 -0.13 7.08 -6.29
C TYR A 326 -1.25 7.56 -7.20
N ALA A 327 -2.44 7.02 -6.99
CA ALA A 327 -3.66 7.43 -7.66
C ALA A 327 -4.87 7.21 -6.75
N GLY A 328 -5.93 7.96 -7.00
CA GLY A 328 -7.23 7.74 -6.39
C GLY A 328 -8.06 6.75 -7.19
N ILE A 329 -8.55 5.73 -6.52
CA ILE A 329 -9.45 4.75 -7.14
C ILE A 329 -10.87 4.88 -6.60
N LYS A 330 -11.84 4.43 -7.37
CA LYS A 330 -13.23 4.38 -6.91
C LYS A 330 -13.34 3.45 -5.70
N ARG A 331 -14.17 3.82 -4.73
CA ARG A 331 -14.62 2.92 -3.67
C ARG A 331 -15.56 1.85 -4.25
N PHE A 332 -15.38 0.62 -3.84
CA PHE A 332 -16.15 -0.52 -4.32
C PHE A 332 -17.03 -1.13 -3.22
#